data_cbd505afbd94fe712390f8db4f164028
#
_entry.id   cbd505afbd94fe712390f8db4f164028
#
_cell.length_a   1.000
_cell.length_b   1.000
_cell.length_c   1.000
_cell.angle_alpha   90.00
_cell.angle_beta   90.00
_cell.angle_gamma   90.00
#
_symmetry.space_group_name_H-M   'P 1'
#
loop_
_entity.id
_entity.type
_entity.pdbx_description
1 polymer ?
#
loop_
_entity_poly.entity_id
_entity_poly.type
_entity_poly.pdbx_seq_one_letter_code
_entity_poly.pdbx_strand_id
1 'polypeptide(L)'
;MSDRTTEFDLKVVQEAISVAGVDAWLFAQFHGRDPLATRVLGLPTDGLQTRRWYYIIPAQGEPRGLVHAIEPGALEDLPGSRRRYRTWQELDAGLDELLEGVGRVAMQYSPQNRVPYVAMVDAGTVEVVRERGIE
;
A
#
# COMPACT_ATOMS: atom_id res chain seq x y z
N MET A 1 -12.11 -17.48 16.93
CA MET A 1 -12.58 -16.08 16.75
C MET A 1 -11.45 -15.22 16.25
N SER A 2 -11.73 -14.37 15.29
CA SER A 2 -10.69 -13.49 14.73
C SER A 2 -10.38 -12.37 15.71
N ASP A 3 -9.11 -12.06 15.88
CA ASP A 3 -8.65 -10.92 16.68
C ASP A 3 -8.72 -9.60 15.91
N ARG A 4 -9.12 -9.66 14.66
CA ARG A 4 -9.26 -8.49 13.80
C ARG A 4 -10.56 -7.78 14.07
N THR A 5 -10.50 -6.45 14.17
CA THR A 5 -11.70 -5.64 14.26
C THR A 5 -12.34 -5.47 12.88
N THR A 6 -11.55 -5.61 11.81
CA THR A 6 -12.01 -5.52 10.43
C THR A 6 -11.36 -6.63 9.63
N GLU A 7 -12.18 -7.37 8.90
CA GLU A 7 -11.69 -8.40 8.01
C GLU A 7 -11.52 -7.81 6.62
N PHE A 8 -10.37 -8.08 5.98
CA PHE A 8 -10.09 -7.61 4.64
C PHE A 8 -10.90 -8.37 3.60
N ASP A 9 -11.64 -7.65 2.77
CA ASP A 9 -12.39 -8.21 1.66
C ASP A 9 -11.92 -7.54 0.36
N LEU A 10 -11.16 -8.28 -0.43
CA LEU A 10 -10.57 -7.77 -1.66
C LEU A 10 -11.62 -7.24 -2.65
N LYS A 11 -12.71 -7.96 -2.82
CA LYS A 11 -13.76 -7.57 -3.79
C LYS A 11 -14.41 -6.25 -3.41
N VAL A 12 -14.70 -6.06 -2.14
CA VAL A 12 -15.28 -4.81 -1.65
C VAL A 12 -14.34 -3.65 -1.90
N VAL A 13 -13.05 -3.83 -1.63
CA VAL A 13 -12.05 -2.79 -1.85
C VAL A 13 -11.91 -2.48 -3.34
N GLN A 14 -11.84 -3.51 -4.18
CA GLN A 14 -11.72 -3.32 -5.63
C GLN A 14 -12.93 -2.60 -6.22
N GLU A 15 -14.11 -2.88 -5.73
CA GLU A 15 -15.33 -2.17 -6.14
C GLU A 15 -15.24 -0.70 -5.77
N ALA A 16 -14.79 -0.39 -4.56
CA ALA A 16 -14.62 0.99 -4.13
C ALA A 16 -13.59 1.73 -4.98
N ILE A 17 -12.50 1.07 -5.37
CA ILE A 17 -11.47 1.63 -6.25
C ILE A 17 -12.09 1.98 -7.62
N SER A 18 -12.86 1.06 -8.18
CA SER A 18 -13.54 1.28 -9.46
C SER A 18 -14.52 2.45 -9.41
N VAL A 19 -15.30 2.53 -8.34
CA VAL A 19 -16.26 3.63 -8.14
C VAL A 19 -15.54 4.97 -8.03
N ALA A 20 -14.39 4.99 -7.36
CA ALA A 20 -13.57 6.20 -7.19
C ALA A 20 -12.92 6.67 -8.51
N GLY A 21 -12.90 5.83 -9.53
CA GLY A 21 -12.34 6.19 -10.83
C GLY A 21 -10.83 6.22 -10.89
N VAL A 22 -10.16 5.47 -10.02
CA VAL A 22 -8.70 5.32 -10.03
C VAL A 22 -8.33 3.91 -10.44
N ASP A 23 -7.07 3.72 -10.84
CA ASP A 23 -6.59 2.42 -11.31
C ASP A 23 -6.25 1.48 -10.17
N ALA A 24 -5.83 2.03 -9.04
CA ALA A 24 -5.36 1.24 -7.91
C ALA A 24 -5.34 2.07 -6.62
N TRP A 25 -5.23 1.38 -5.50
CA TRP A 25 -4.99 1.97 -4.19
C TRP A 25 -3.63 1.48 -3.70
N LEU A 26 -2.71 2.41 -3.47
CA LEU A 26 -1.37 2.11 -2.98
C LEU A 26 -1.30 2.39 -1.48
N PHE A 27 -0.88 1.37 -0.72
CA PHE A 27 -0.58 1.50 0.70
C PHE A 27 0.93 1.52 0.86
N ALA A 28 1.45 2.56 1.52
CA ALA A 28 2.87 2.71 1.81
C ALA A 28 3.03 2.87 3.32
N GLN A 29 3.72 1.96 3.94
CA GLN A 29 3.82 1.90 5.40
C GLN A 29 5.26 1.90 5.86
N PHE A 30 5.50 2.60 6.95
CA PHE A 30 6.79 2.58 7.64
C PHE A 30 6.54 2.71 9.14
N HIS A 31 7.04 1.75 9.92
CA HIS A 31 6.96 1.80 11.38
C HIS A 31 5.54 1.91 11.94
N GLY A 32 4.55 1.38 11.23
CA GLY A 32 3.17 1.44 11.67
C GLY A 32 2.57 2.84 11.72
N ARG A 33 3.14 3.80 10.97
CA ARG A 33 2.65 5.19 10.97
C ARG A 33 1.26 5.38 10.39
N ASP A 34 0.81 4.44 9.57
CA ASP A 34 -0.48 4.55 8.89
C ASP A 34 -1.50 3.59 9.49
N PRO A 35 -2.30 4.03 10.46
CA PRO A 35 -3.31 3.15 11.06
C PRO A 35 -4.45 2.82 10.11
N LEU A 36 -4.67 3.62 9.06
CA LEU A 36 -5.70 3.33 8.07
C LEU A 36 -5.31 2.11 7.23
N ALA A 37 -4.04 2.01 6.82
CA ALA A 37 -3.55 0.83 6.11
C ALA A 37 -3.75 -0.43 6.95
N THR A 38 -3.38 -0.37 8.22
CA THR A 38 -3.54 -1.50 9.13
C THR A 38 -5.01 -1.92 9.24
N ARG A 39 -5.90 -0.95 9.38
CA ARG A 39 -7.33 -1.22 9.53
C ARG A 39 -7.96 -1.77 8.24
N VAL A 40 -7.70 -1.12 7.12
CA VAL A 40 -8.31 -1.53 5.83
C VAL A 40 -7.84 -2.92 5.43
N LEU A 41 -6.55 -3.20 5.60
CA LEU A 41 -5.98 -4.49 5.23
C LEU A 41 -6.18 -5.57 6.27
N GLY A 42 -6.74 -5.22 7.44
CA GLY A 42 -6.99 -6.19 8.50
C GLY A 42 -5.71 -6.79 9.07
N LEU A 43 -4.65 -6.00 9.15
CA LEU A 43 -3.37 -6.47 9.64
C LEU A 43 -3.31 -6.53 11.16
N PRO A 44 -2.49 -7.42 11.74
CA PRO A 44 -2.25 -7.41 13.18
C PRO A 44 -1.65 -6.08 13.62
N THR A 45 -2.03 -5.65 14.82
CA THR A 45 -1.52 -4.41 15.41
C THR A 45 -0.33 -4.66 16.34
N ASP A 46 -0.10 -5.92 16.68
CA ASP A 46 1.04 -6.35 17.47
C ASP A 46 2.17 -6.78 16.53
N GLY A 47 3.37 -6.60 16.92
CA GLY A 47 4.51 -6.96 16.11
C GLY A 47 5.30 -5.73 15.67
N LEU A 48 6.59 -5.96 15.53
CA LEU A 48 7.54 -4.93 15.19
C LEU A 48 7.71 -4.84 13.69
N GLN A 49 7.48 -3.64 13.14
CA GLN A 49 7.72 -3.35 11.73
C GLN A 49 8.73 -2.22 11.67
N THR A 50 9.93 -2.50 11.19
CA THR A 50 11.03 -1.55 11.14
C THR A 50 11.42 -1.16 9.73
N ARG A 51 10.84 -1.78 8.73
CA ARG A 51 11.16 -1.54 7.32
C ARG A 51 9.91 -1.13 6.54
N ARG A 52 10.12 -0.37 5.48
CA ARG A 52 9.04 0.05 4.60
C ARG A 52 8.47 -1.14 3.85
N TRP A 53 7.15 -1.16 3.71
CA TRP A 53 6.49 -2.08 2.79
C TRP A 53 5.44 -1.31 1.99
N TYR A 54 5.11 -1.86 0.83
CA TYR A 54 4.13 -1.29 -0.08
C TYR A 54 3.21 -2.39 -0.54
N TYR A 55 1.94 -2.07 -0.67
CA TYR A 55 0.94 -3.01 -1.16
C TYR A 55 0.00 -2.25 -2.07
N ILE A 56 -0.19 -2.75 -3.29
CA ILE A 56 -1.08 -2.12 -4.25
C ILE A 56 -2.25 -3.04 -4.58
N ILE A 57 -3.45 -2.49 -4.52
CA ILE A 57 -4.67 -3.20 -4.89
C ILE A 57 -5.18 -2.56 -6.18
N PRO A 58 -5.07 -3.25 -7.33
CA PRO A 58 -5.63 -2.72 -8.57
C PRO A 58 -7.14 -2.83 -8.55
N ALA A 59 -7.81 -1.99 -9.34
CA ALA A 59 -9.26 -2.06 -9.50
C ALA A 59 -9.68 -3.43 -10.03
N GLN A 60 -8.84 -4.02 -10.88
CA GLN A 60 -9.05 -5.36 -11.42
C GLN A 60 -7.72 -6.09 -11.45
N GLY A 61 -7.74 -7.36 -11.09
CA GLY A 61 -6.57 -8.19 -11.11
C GLY A 61 -6.03 -8.49 -9.72
N GLU A 62 -4.85 -9.05 -9.67
CA GLU A 62 -4.24 -9.52 -8.44
C GLU A 62 -3.41 -8.43 -7.76
N PRO A 63 -3.56 -8.25 -6.44
CA PRO A 63 -2.71 -7.32 -5.69
C PRO A 63 -1.23 -7.70 -5.76
N ARG A 64 -0.37 -6.73 -5.50
CA ARG A 64 1.08 -6.92 -5.48
C ARG A 64 1.66 -6.25 -4.25
N GLY A 65 2.61 -6.92 -3.61
CA GLY A 65 3.28 -6.39 -2.43
C GLY A 65 4.80 -6.29 -2.63
N LEU A 66 5.42 -5.34 -1.93
CA LEU A 66 6.86 -5.14 -1.91
C LEU A 66 7.29 -5.04 -0.45
N VAL A 67 8.10 -6.00 -0.01
CA VAL A 67 8.50 -6.11 1.40
C VAL A 67 10.01 -6.21 1.53
N HIS A 68 10.54 -5.79 2.68
CA HIS A 68 11.97 -5.93 2.93
C HIS A 68 12.30 -7.40 3.21
N ALA A 69 13.46 -7.85 2.73
CA ALA A 69 13.89 -9.24 2.85
C ALA A 69 14.00 -9.72 4.30
N ILE A 70 14.26 -8.83 5.26
CA ILE A 70 14.33 -9.20 6.69
C ILE A 70 12.97 -9.19 7.38
N GLU A 71 11.93 -8.68 6.73
CA GLU A 71 10.56 -8.69 7.24
C GLU A 71 9.61 -9.22 6.16
N PRO A 72 9.86 -10.41 5.60
CA PRO A 72 9.09 -10.91 4.47
C PRO A 72 7.65 -11.27 4.82
N GLY A 73 7.35 -11.46 6.10
CA GLY A 73 6.02 -11.81 6.57
C GLY A 73 5.08 -10.64 6.79
N ALA A 74 5.51 -9.40 6.51
CA ALA A 74 4.70 -8.21 6.80
C ALA A 74 3.31 -8.24 6.16
N LEU A 75 3.18 -8.85 4.98
CA LEU A 75 1.93 -8.91 4.22
C LEU A 75 1.51 -10.35 3.92
N GLU A 76 2.02 -11.34 4.65
CA GLU A 76 1.88 -12.75 4.24
C GLU A 76 0.43 -13.25 4.16
N ASP A 77 -0.46 -12.69 4.96
CA ASP A 77 -1.87 -13.12 4.98
C ASP A 77 -2.72 -12.44 3.91
N LEU A 78 -2.15 -11.54 3.13
CA LEU A 78 -2.88 -10.83 2.10
C LEU A 78 -2.77 -11.52 0.75
N PRO A 79 -3.80 -11.40 -0.10
CA PRO A 79 -3.75 -12.01 -1.43
C PRO A 79 -2.72 -11.34 -2.34
N GLY A 80 -2.32 -12.05 -3.39
CA GLY A 80 -1.46 -11.51 -4.42
C GLY A 80 -0.02 -11.95 -4.32
N SER A 81 0.80 -11.36 -5.18
CA SER A 81 2.23 -11.66 -5.26
C SER A 81 3.05 -10.79 -4.33
N ARG A 82 4.29 -11.22 -4.08
CA ARG A 82 5.23 -10.49 -3.24
C ARG A 82 6.57 -10.41 -3.93
N ARG A 83 7.22 -9.26 -3.80
CA ARG A 83 8.61 -9.06 -4.15
C ARG A 83 9.37 -8.59 -2.93
N ARG A 84 10.63 -9.01 -2.78
CA ARG A 84 11.49 -8.61 -1.68
C ARG A 84 12.55 -7.63 -2.14
N TYR A 85 12.95 -6.70 -1.30
CA TYR A 85 14.04 -5.79 -1.57
C TYR A 85 15.01 -5.75 -0.37
N ARG A 86 16.27 -5.46 -0.62
CA ARG A 86 17.30 -5.26 0.39
C ARG A 86 17.98 -3.91 0.25
N THR A 87 18.28 -3.51 -0.98
CA THR A 87 19.00 -2.29 -1.29
C THR A 87 18.03 -1.24 -1.80
N TRP A 88 18.48 0.03 -1.82
CA TRP A 88 17.64 1.08 -2.37
C TRP A 88 17.42 0.89 -3.87
N GLN A 89 18.40 0.29 -4.58
CA GLN A 89 18.25 -0.02 -6.00
C GLN A 89 17.15 -1.06 -6.23
N GLU A 90 17.12 -2.08 -5.37
CA GLU A 90 16.08 -3.11 -5.44
C GLU A 90 14.70 -2.54 -5.07
N LEU A 91 14.66 -1.62 -4.11
CA LEU A 91 13.43 -0.93 -3.74
C LEU A 91 12.91 -0.12 -4.92
N ASP A 92 13.77 0.64 -5.56
CA ASP A 92 13.40 1.47 -6.70
C ASP A 92 12.88 0.64 -7.87
N ALA A 93 13.60 -0.44 -8.21
CA ALA A 93 13.16 -1.39 -9.25
C ALA A 93 11.85 -2.08 -8.86
N GLY A 94 11.68 -2.42 -7.59
CA GLY A 94 10.45 -3.00 -7.08
C GLY A 94 9.26 -2.08 -7.18
N LEU A 95 9.47 -0.79 -6.92
CA LEU A 95 8.42 0.22 -7.07
C LEU A 95 8.04 0.41 -8.54
N ASP A 96 9.00 0.38 -9.45
CA ASP A 96 8.71 0.44 -10.89
C ASP A 96 7.80 -0.72 -11.30
N GLU A 97 8.11 -1.92 -10.85
CA GLU A 97 7.31 -3.11 -11.15
C GLU A 97 5.95 -3.07 -10.47
N LEU A 98 5.91 -2.62 -9.20
CA LEU A 98 4.68 -2.52 -8.43
C LEU A 98 3.68 -1.59 -9.09
N LEU A 99 4.16 -0.48 -9.63
CA LEU A 99 3.35 0.59 -10.20
C LEU A 99 3.20 0.49 -11.73
N GLU A 100 3.67 -0.60 -12.32
CA GLU A 100 3.57 -0.80 -13.76
C GLU A 100 2.11 -0.80 -14.22
N GLY A 101 1.80 -0.02 -15.24
CA GLY A 101 0.46 0.06 -15.81
C GLY A 101 -0.52 0.94 -15.03
N VAL A 102 -0.06 1.58 -13.95
CA VAL A 102 -0.92 2.45 -13.14
C VAL A 102 -0.78 3.88 -13.62
N GLY A 103 -1.90 4.50 -13.98
CA GLY A 103 -1.93 5.90 -14.39
C GLY A 103 -2.43 6.83 -13.29
N ARG A 104 -3.33 6.34 -12.45
CA ARG A 104 -3.93 7.11 -11.37
C ARG A 104 -4.10 6.23 -10.15
N VAL A 105 -3.65 6.71 -8.99
CA VAL A 105 -3.63 5.91 -7.77
C VAL A 105 -4.24 6.67 -6.61
N ALA A 106 -4.97 5.96 -5.76
CA ALA A 106 -5.40 6.49 -4.47
C ALA A 106 -4.34 6.17 -3.42
N MET A 107 -4.10 7.08 -2.52
CA MET A 107 -3.21 6.92 -1.38
C MET A 107 -3.84 7.61 -0.17
N GLN A 108 -3.30 7.38 1.02
CA GLN A 108 -3.73 8.12 2.21
C GLN A 108 -3.11 9.53 2.16
N TYR A 109 -3.54 10.28 1.17
CA TYR A 109 -3.06 11.61 0.82
C TYR A 109 -4.25 12.54 0.67
N SER A 110 -4.16 13.72 1.26
CA SER A 110 -5.16 14.75 1.09
C SER A 110 -4.51 16.01 0.53
N PRO A 111 -4.90 16.45 -0.68
CA PRO A 111 -4.33 17.66 -1.26
C PRO A 111 -4.47 18.83 -0.28
N GLN A 112 -3.35 19.53 -0.05
CA GLN A 112 -3.27 20.66 0.87
C GLN A 112 -3.70 20.32 2.30
N ASN A 113 -3.64 19.03 2.67
CA ASN A 113 -4.02 18.53 3.99
C ASN A 113 -5.44 18.96 4.41
N ARG A 114 -6.34 19.05 3.45
CA ARG A 114 -7.72 19.49 3.74
C ARG A 114 -8.48 18.50 4.61
N VAL A 115 -8.15 17.21 4.52
CA VAL A 115 -8.73 16.16 5.38
C VAL A 115 -7.59 15.49 6.14
N PRO A 116 -7.17 16.07 7.27
CA PRO A 116 -5.98 15.56 7.97
C PRO A 116 -6.14 14.12 8.49
N TYR A 117 -7.35 13.65 8.68
CA TYR A 117 -7.62 12.28 9.16
C TYR A 117 -7.13 11.20 8.19
N VAL A 118 -7.03 11.51 6.90
CA VAL A 118 -6.57 10.55 5.90
C VAL A 118 -5.18 10.88 5.37
N ALA A 119 -4.56 11.96 5.82
CA ALA A 119 -3.26 12.43 5.34
C ALA A 119 -2.12 11.73 6.10
N MET A 120 -1.92 10.46 5.80
CA MET A 120 -0.96 9.60 6.51
C MET A 120 0.33 9.33 5.72
N VAL A 121 0.33 9.57 4.40
CA VAL A 121 1.51 9.35 3.58
C VAL A 121 2.42 10.58 3.63
N ASP A 122 3.73 10.34 3.65
CA ASP A 122 4.71 11.43 3.65
C ASP A 122 4.91 12.01 2.25
N ALA A 123 5.41 13.24 2.22
CA ALA A 123 5.64 13.95 0.96
C ALA A 123 6.64 13.23 0.04
N GLY A 124 7.69 12.63 0.62
CA GLY A 124 8.69 11.91 -0.16
C GLY A 124 8.12 10.72 -0.90
N THR A 125 7.21 9.98 -0.28
CA THR A 125 6.54 8.86 -0.93
C THR A 125 5.66 9.35 -2.08
N VAL A 126 4.96 10.47 -1.90
CA VAL A 126 4.17 11.07 -2.97
C VAL A 126 5.06 11.47 -4.15
N GLU A 127 6.23 12.04 -3.88
CA GLU A 127 7.20 12.40 -4.92
C GLU A 127 7.66 11.17 -5.71
N VAL A 128 7.96 10.09 -5.02
CA VAL A 128 8.39 8.82 -5.65
C VAL A 128 7.34 8.32 -6.64
N VAL A 129 6.08 8.39 -6.26
CA VAL A 129 4.97 7.97 -7.13
C VAL A 129 4.83 8.92 -8.32
N ARG A 130 4.86 10.22 -8.07
CA ARG A 130 4.69 11.24 -9.13
C ARG A 130 5.82 11.25 -10.14
N GLU A 131 7.05 10.93 -9.72
CA GLU A 131 8.19 10.83 -10.63
C GLU A 131 7.98 9.78 -11.73
N ARG A 132 7.09 8.83 -11.50
CA ARG A 132 6.76 7.78 -12.47
C ARG A 132 5.60 8.17 -13.38
N GLY A 133 5.18 9.44 -13.36
CA GLY A 133 4.11 9.96 -14.20
C GLY A 133 2.71 9.54 -13.74
N ILE A 134 2.57 9.18 -12.47
CA ILE A 134 1.30 8.72 -11.90
C ILE A 134 0.61 9.86 -11.16
N GLU A 135 -0.69 9.97 -11.35
CA GLU A 135 -1.55 10.89 -10.62
C GLU A 135 -2.11 10.25 -9.36
#